data_0e2fc5931b6fd9c14192ac02eb397201
#
_entry.id   0e2fc5931b6fd9c14192ac02eb397201
#
_cell.length_a   1.000
_cell.length_b   1.000
_cell.length_c   1.000
_cell.angle_alpha   90.00
_cell.angle_beta   90.00
_cell.angle_gamma   90.00
#
_symmetry.space_group_name_H-M   'P 1'
#
loop_
_entity.id
_entity.type
_entity.pdbx_description
1 polymer ?
#
loop_
_entity_poly.entity_id
_entity_poly.type
_entity_poly.pdbx_seq_one_letter_code
_entity_poly.pdbx_strand_id
1 'polypeptide(L)'
;MTNKVSKSFIKNSHLITDLKLCIIRLIDNAKFPWIILIPKRKNITDISELNSKDQMLLMKEIVHCSKLMKKIFKTKKLNVEKIGNIVPQLHIHIIARSTKDSTWPLSVWVVKGKPYSKVLLVKTINKIKKYFKD
;
A
#
# COMPACT_ATOMS: atom_id res chain seq x y z
N MET A 1 19.19 9.24 -10.41
CA MET A 1 18.59 10.01 -9.34
C MET A 1 17.36 9.31 -8.80
N THR A 2 17.35 9.06 -7.53
CA THR A 2 16.25 8.38 -6.88
C THR A 2 15.08 9.33 -6.63
N ASN A 3 13.87 8.86 -6.84
CA ASN A 3 12.67 9.59 -6.50
C ASN A 3 12.49 9.58 -4.98
N LYS A 4 12.28 10.75 -4.41
CA LYS A 4 12.12 10.88 -2.97
C LYS A 4 10.72 10.50 -2.55
N VAL A 5 10.62 9.72 -1.50
CA VAL A 5 9.35 9.40 -0.83
C VAL A 5 9.07 10.51 0.19
N SER A 6 7.82 10.97 0.25
CA SER A 6 7.40 11.95 1.24
C SER A 6 7.80 11.51 2.66
N LYS A 7 8.25 12.48 3.46
CA LYS A 7 8.62 12.24 4.86
C LYS A 7 7.47 11.62 5.67
N SER A 8 6.24 11.99 5.34
CA SER A 8 5.05 11.42 5.99
C SER A 8 4.94 9.91 5.76
N PHE A 9 5.24 9.44 4.55
CA PHE A 9 5.25 8.00 4.27
C PHE A 9 6.35 7.29 5.05
N ILE A 10 7.53 7.88 5.13
CA ILE A 10 8.65 7.30 5.88
C ILE A 10 8.28 7.17 7.36
N LYS A 11 7.63 8.18 7.92
CA LYS A 11 7.21 8.20 9.32
C LYS A 11 6.10 7.18 9.62
N ASN A 12 5.14 7.03 8.71
CA ASN A 12 3.90 6.30 8.97
C ASN A 12 3.82 4.95 8.27
N SER A 13 4.91 4.50 7.67
CA SER A 13 4.94 3.22 6.95
C SER A 13 6.34 2.61 6.97
N HIS A 14 6.42 1.37 6.50
CA HIS A 14 7.66 0.59 6.50
C HIS A 14 7.92 0.02 5.11
N LEU A 15 9.16 0.12 4.63
CA LEU A 15 9.53 -0.37 3.30
C LEU A 15 9.33 -1.88 3.20
N ILE A 16 8.67 -2.31 2.14
CA ILE A 16 8.54 -3.73 1.78
C ILE A 16 9.50 -4.06 0.64
N THR A 17 9.33 -3.45 -0.52
CA THR A 17 10.12 -3.73 -1.70
C THR A 17 9.94 -2.65 -2.76
N ASP A 18 10.71 -2.76 -3.83
CA ASP A 18 10.66 -1.92 -5.02
C ASP A 18 10.17 -2.76 -6.18
N LEU A 19 9.17 -2.27 -6.90
CA LEU A 19 8.76 -2.83 -8.19
C LEU A 19 9.31 -1.93 -9.31
N LYS A 20 8.98 -2.26 -10.54
CA LYS A 20 9.45 -1.50 -11.70
C LYS A 20 9.01 -0.03 -11.63
N LEU A 21 7.76 0.23 -11.29
CA LEU A 21 7.23 1.58 -11.16
C LEU A 21 7.14 2.02 -9.71
N CYS A 22 6.59 1.19 -8.84
CA CYS A 22 6.19 1.60 -7.49
C CYS A 22 7.12 1.08 -6.40
N ILE A 23 7.32 1.91 -5.38
CA ILE A 23 7.80 1.48 -4.07
C ILE A 23 6.60 0.95 -3.30
N ILE A 24 6.76 -0.19 -2.64
CA ILE A 24 5.72 -0.81 -1.82
C ILE A 24 6.07 -0.61 -0.36
N ARG A 25 5.14 -0.03 0.40
CA ARG A 25 5.33 0.20 1.83
C ARG A 25 4.13 -0.35 2.61
N LEU A 26 4.38 -0.82 3.82
CA LEU A 26 3.34 -1.28 4.74
C LEU A 26 2.94 -0.11 5.64
N ILE A 27 1.67 0.26 5.63
CA ILE A 27 1.16 1.28 6.55
C ILE A 27 1.25 0.77 7.99
N ASP A 28 1.73 1.62 8.89
CA ASP A 28 1.91 1.27 10.31
C ASP A 28 0.58 1.29 11.05
N ASN A 29 -0.28 0.33 10.71
CA ASN A 29 -1.59 0.17 11.31
C ASN A 29 -1.90 -1.32 11.47
N ALA A 30 -1.80 -1.82 12.70
CA ALA A 30 -1.99 -3.24 13.00
C ALA A 30 -3.45 -3.69 12.88
N LYS A 31 -4.40 -2.76 12.76
CA LYS A 31 -5.82 -3.10 12.64
C LYS A 31 -6.19 -3.68 11.28
N PHE A 32 -5.42 -3.36 10.25
CA PHE A 32 -5.70 -3.80 8.88
C PHE A 32 -4.42 -4.15 8.14
N PRO A 33 -4.37 -5.23 7.35
CA PRO A 33 -3.27 -5.44 6.39
C PRO A 33 -3.38 -4.40 5.27
N TRP A 34 -2.43 -3.49 5.21
CA TRP A 34 -2.58 -2.27 4.41
C TRP A 34 -1.24 -1.87 3.81
N ILE A 35 -1.13 -1.97 2.48
CA ILE A 35 0.06 -1.50 1.75
C ILE A 35 -0.27 -0.28 0.92
N ILE A 36 0.76 0.48 0.58
CA ILE A 36 0.66 1.56 -0.40
C ILE A 36 1.68 1.33 -1.51
N LEU A 37 1.28 1.72 -2.71
CA LEU A 37 2.11 1.71 -3.91
C LEU A 37 2.42 3.15 -4.28
N ILE A 38 3.69 3.52 -4.28
CA ILE A 38 4.12 4.89 -4.57
C ILE A 38 4.90 4.89 -5.88
N PRO A 39 4.34 5.40 -7.00
CA PRO A 39 5.07 5.48 -8.26
C PRO A 39 6.33 6.33 -8.12
N LYS A 40 7.43 5.84 -8.65
CA LYS A 40 8.74 6.53 -8.62
C LYS A 40 8.80 7.56 -9.75
N ARG A 41 7.94 8.59 -9.65
CA ARG A 41 7.87 9.70 -10.61
C ARG A 41 7.77 11.00 -9.84
N LYS A 42 8.47 12.03 -10.32
CA LYS A 42 8.53 13.35 -9.69
C LYS A 42 7.27 14.14 -9.93
N ASN A 43 6.82 14.86 -8.91
CA ASN A 43 5.76 15.87 -9.02
C ASN A 43 4.45 15.32 -9.60
N ILE A 44 4.12 14.07 -9.27
CA ILE A 44 2.89 13.43 -9.71
C ILE A 44 1.95 13.30 -8.50
N THR A 45 0.76 13.87 -8.62
CA THR A 45 -0.26 13.81 -7.57
C THR A 45 -1.49 13.01 -7.99
N ASP A 46 -1.74 12.89 -9.30
CA ASP A 46 -2.89 12.16 -9.83
C ASP A 46 -2.48 11.16 -10.89
N ILE A 47 -3.26 10.10 -11.02
CA ILE A 47 -3.04 9.05 -12.03
C ILE A 47 -3.03 9.66 -13.44
N SER A 48 -3.91 10.63 -13.67
CA SER A 48 -4.03 11.30 -14.98
C SER A 48 -2.75 12.03 -15.42
N GLU A 49 -1.86 12.35 -14.50
CA GLU A 49 -0.59 13.01 -14.79
C GLU A 49 0.51 12.06 -15.23
N LEU A 50 0.33 10.77 -15.05
CA LEU A 50 1.27 9.76 -15.57
C LEU A 50 1.12 9.66 -17.09
N ASN A 51 2.22 9.35 -17.78
CA ASN A 51 2.13 9.04 -19.21
C ASN A 51 1.42 7.69 -19.40
N SER A 52 0.98 7.39 -20.63
CA SER A 52 0.20 6.19 -20.94
C SER A 52 0.91 4.90 -20.53
N LYS A 53 2.21 4.82 -20.77
CA LYS A 53 3.02 3.65 -20.41
C LYS A 53 3.02 3.41 -18.90
N ASP A 54 3.19 4.46 -18.12
CA ASP A 54 3.20 4.39 -16.66
C ASP A 54 1.81 4.12 -16.09
N GLN A 55 0.75 4.63 -16.73
CA GLN A 55 -0.62 4.29 -16.34
C GLN A 55 -0.88 2.79 -16.46
N MET A 56 -0.45 2.20 -17.57
CA MET A 56 -0.60 0.76 -17.79
C MET A 56 0.24 -0.04 -16.80
N LEU A 57 1.46 0.39 -16.56
CA LEU A 57 2.36 -0.27 -15.61
C LEU A 57 1.81 -0.17 -14.18
N LEU A 58 1.26 0.97 -13.80
CA LEU A 58 0.62 1.14 -12.50
C LEU A 58 -0.52 0.14 -12.32
N MET A 59 -1.39 0.01 -13.32
CA MET A 59 -2.50 -0.94 -13.25
C MET A 59 -1.99 -2.38 -13.08
N LYS A 60 -0.96 -2.75 -13.82
CA LYS A 60 -0.35 -4.10 -13.69
C LYS A 60 0.18 -4.32 -12.28
N GLU A 61 0.82 -3.33 -11.69
CA GLU A 61 1.36 -3.44 -10.33
C GLU A 61 0.26 -3.47 -9.27
N ILE A 62 -0.81 -2.68 -9.47
CA ILE A 62 -1.99 -2.76 -8.59
C ILE A 62 -2.60 -4.17 -8.62
N VAL A 63 -2.78 -4.74 -9.81
CA VAL A 63 -3.35 -6.09 -9.96
C VAL A 63 -2.44 -7.14 -9.33
N HIS A 64 -1.14 -7.03 -9.57
CA HIS A 64 -0.16 -7.95 -8.98
C HIS A 64 -0.20 -7.92 -7.44
N CYS A 65 -0.12 -6.72 -6.86
CA CYS A 65 -0.18 -6.54 -5.41
C CYS A 65 -1.53 -6.99 -4.84
N SER A 66 -2.62 -6.72 -5.56
CA SER A 66 -3.97 -7.14 -5.14
C SER A 66 -4.07 -8.65 -5.03
N LYS A 67 -3.56 -9.38 -6.01
CA LYS A 67 -3.55 -10.85 -5.97
C LYS A 67 -2.71 -11.37 -4.81
N LEU A 68 -1.55 -10.76 -4.58
CA LEU A 68 -0.68 -11.15 -3.45
C LEU A 68 -1.36 -10.88 -2.11
N MET A 69 -1.98 -9.73 -1.93
CA MET A 69 -2.66 -9.38 -0.68
C MET A 69 -3.81 -10.34 -0.37
N LYS A 70 -4.59 -10.72 -1.38
CA LYS A 70 -5.64 -11.72 -1.20
C LYS A 70 -5.08 -13.06 -0.74
N LYS A 71 -3.99 -13.47 -1.34
CA LYS A 71 -3.35 -14.76 -1.04
C LYS A 71 -2.70 -14.75 0.35
N ILE A 72 -1.93 -13.70 0.66
CA ILE A 72 -1.21 -13.61 1.94
C ILE A 72 -2.17 -13.58 3.12
N PHE A 73 -3.22 -12.77 3.02
CA PHE A 73 -4.16 -12.54 4.14
C PHE A 73 -5.45 -13.34 4.02
N LYS A 74 -5.52 -14.23 3.04
CA LYS A 74 -6.64 -15.18 2.85
C LYS A 74 -7.98 -14.46 2.84
N THR A 75 -8.10 -13.40 2.05
CA THR A 75 -9.32 -12.63 1.92
C THR A 75 -9.76 -12.53 0.47
N LYS A 76 -11.05 -12.35 0.26
CA LYS A 76 -11.63 -12.10 -1.06
C LYS A 76 -11.90 -10.62 -1.32
N LYS A 77 -11.88 -9.80 -0.26
CA LYS A 77 -12.24 -8.39 -0.39
C LYS A 77 -11.05 -7.48 -0.15
N LEU A 78 -10.80 -6.60 -1.10
CA LEU A 78 -9.83 -5.52 -0.98
C LEU A 78 -10.54 -4.18 -1.11
N ASN A 79 -10.01 -3.16 -0.45
CA ASN A 79 -10.28 -1.78 -0.81
C ASN A 79 -9.05 -1.23 -1.51
N VAL A 80 -9.24 -0.75 -2.74
CA VAL A 80 -8.18 -0.11 -3.54
C VAL A 80 -8.57 1.34 -3.69
N GLU A 81 -7.75 2.25 -3.16
CA GLU A 81 -8.13 3.66 -3.02
C GLU A 81 -7.01 4.59 -3.45
N LYS A 82 -7.37 5.63 -4.19
CA LYS A 82 -6.50 6.78 -4.46
C LYS A 82 -7.16 7.99 -3.80
N ILE A 83 -6.51 8.60 -2.82
CA ILE A 83 -7.06 9.74 -2.08
C ILE A 83 -6.10 10.94 -2.19
N GLY A 84 -5.03 10.98 -1.40
CA GLY A 84 -4.02 12.01 -1.50
C GLY A 84 -4.42 13.36 -0.93
N ASN A 85 -5.39 13.42 -0.03
CA ASN A 85 -5.87 14.69 0.54
C ASN A 85 -4.88 15.30 1.54
N ILE A 86 -4.12 14.47 2.24
CA ILE A 86 -3.12 14.94 3.22
C ILE A 86 -1.73 14.90 2.62
N VAL A 87 -1.34 13.77 2.03
CA VAL A 87 -0.05 13.61 1.34
C VAL A 87 -0.31 13.63 -0.16
N PRO A 88 0.07 14.70 -0.87
CA PRO A 88 -0.28 14.82 -2.30
C PRO A 88 0.50 13.88 -3.22
N GLN A 89 1.71 13.45 -2.85
CA GLN A 89 2.46 12.51 -3.70
C GLN A 89 1.60 11.29 -4.03
N LEU A 90 1.48 10.97 -5.32
CA LEU A 90 0.61 9.87 -5.78
C LEU A 90 0.93 8.57 -5.07
N HIS A 91 -0.09 7.97 -4.49
CA HIS A 91 0.00 6.64 -3.90
C HIS A 91 -1.36 5.96 -3.94
N ILE A 92 -1.32 4.64 -4.07
CA ILE A 92 -2.52 3.80 -4.12
C ILE A 92 -2.53 2.93 -2.87
N HIS A 93 -3.65 2.95 -2.15
CA HIS A 93 -3.85 2.09 -0.99
C HIS A 93 -4.45 0.76 -1.43
N ILE A 94 -3.94 -0.34 -0.91
CA ILE A 94 -4.55 -1.67 -1.06
C ILE A 94 -4.69 -2.25 0.33
N ILE A 95 -5.92 -2.49 0.75
CA ILE A 95 -6.25 -2.92 2.10
C ILE A 95 -6.99 -4.24 2.04
N ALA A 96 -6.47 -5.27 2.71
CA ALA A 96 -7.16 -6.54 2.82
C ALA A 96 -8.24 -6.42 3.90
N ARG A 97 -9.51 -6.59 3.49
CA ARG A 97 -10.64 -6.41 4.39
C ARG A 97 -11.18 -7.77 4.84
N SER A 98 -11.81 -7.75 5.99
CA SER A 98 -12.48 -8.93 6.56
C SER A 98 -13.81 -8.48 7.15
N THR A 99 -14.82 -9.34 7.05
CA THR A 99 -16.12 -9.08 7.69
C THR A 99 -16.01 -8.99 9.22
N LYS A 100 -14.86 -9.41 9.77
CA LYS A 100 -14.58 -9.38 11.20
C LYS A 100 -13.63 -8.25 11.60
N ASP A 101 -13.20 -7.40 10.64
CA ASP A 101 -12.30 -6.31 11.00
C ASP A 101 -13.06 -5.20 11.75
N SER A 102 -12.31 -4.27 12.35
CA SER A 102 -12.85 -3.34 13.34
C SER A 102 -13.87 -2.34 12.78
N THR A 103 -13.95 -2.15 11.46
CA THR A 103 -14.88 -1.16 10.87
C THR A 103 -15.82 -1.73 9.82
N TRP A 104 -15.67 -3.00 9.47
CA TRP A 104 -16.50 -3.60 8.41
C TRP A 104 -17.98 -3.32 8.61
N PRO A 105 -18.77 -2.90 7.62
CA PRO A 105 -18.38 -2.70 6.20
C PRO A 105 -17.89 -1.28 5.86
N LEU A 106 -17.64 -0.45 6.86
CA LEU A 106 -17.18 0.92 6.68
C LEU A 106 -15.69 0.96 6.31
N SER A 107 -15.23 2.10 5.80
CA SER A 107 -13.82 2.24 5.41
C SER A 107 -12.89 2.21 6.62
N VAL A 108 -11.60 1.97 6.36
CA VAL A 108 -10.56 1.99 7.41
C VAL A 108 -10.35 3.39 8.01
N TRP A 109 -10.81 4.43 7.32
CA TRP A 109 -10.58 5.82 7.72
C TRP A 109 -11.46 6.27 8.88
N VAL A 110 -12.50 5.51 9.24
CA VAL A 110 -13.46 5.92 10.29
C VAL A 110 -13.00 5.53 11.69
N VAL A 111 -11.84 4.88 11.83
CA VAL A 111 -11.30 4.47 13.12
C VAL A 111 -9.84 4.89 13.26
N LYS A 112 -9.44 5.21 14.47
CA LYS A 112 -8.03 5.52 14.77
C LYS A 112 -7.19 4.26 14.59
N GLY A 113 -6.03 4.40 13.96
CA GLY A 113 -5.09 3.30 13.76
C GLY A 113 -4.36 2.91 15.05
N LYS A 114 -3.66 1.80 14.97
CA LYS A 114 -2.80 1.28 16.05
C LYS A 114 -1.48 0.84 15.44
N PRO A 115 -0.33 1.40 15.89
CA PRO A 115 0.98 0.98 15.38
C PRO A 115 1.23 -0.51 15.64
N TYR A 116 2.00 -1.14 14.76
CA TYR A 116 2.49 -2.50 15.00
C TYR A 116 3.43 -2.54 16.20
N SER A 117 3.35 -3.60 17.00
CA SER A 117 4.45 -3.96 17.90
C SER A 117 5.67 -4.36 17.05
N LYS A 118 6.86 -4.26 17.62
CA LYS A 118 8.09 -4.63 16.90
C LYS A 118 8.05 -6.07 16.39
N VAL A 119 7.58 -6.99 17.22
CA VAL A 119 7.51 -8.42 16.89
C VAL A 119 6.56 -8.64 15.73
N LEU A 120 5.34 -8.09 15.80
CA LEU A 120 4.33 -8.25 14.76
C LEU A 120 4.76 -7.55 13.47
N LEU A 121 5.42 -6.41 13.57
CA LEU A 121 5.92 -5.67 12.41
C LEU A 121 6.90 -6.51 11.58
N VAL A 122 7.93 -7.05 12.24
CA VAL A 122 8.95 -7.87 11.57
C VAL A 122 8.30 -9.09 10.92
N LYS A 123 7.41 -9.75 11.64
CA LYS A 123 6.69 -10.93 11.15
C LYS A 123 5.84 -10.60 9.92
N THR A 124 5.12 -9.48 9.95
CA THR A 124 4.25 -9.05 8.85
C THR A 124 5.08 -8.65 7.63
N ILE A 125 6.14 -7.86 7.81
CA ILE A 125 7.03 -7.48 6.71
C ILE A 125 7.62 -8.71 6.04
N ASN A 126 8.14 -9.65 6.81
CA ASN A 126 8.75 -10.85 6.26
C ASN A 126 7.73 -11.72 5.52
N LYS A 127 6.53 -11.83 6.05
CA LYS A 127 5.43 -12.55 5.42
C LYS A 127 5.10 -11.97 4.04
N ILE A 128 5.03 -10.65 3.93
CA ILE A 128 4.73 -9.98 2.67
C ILE A 128 5.90 -10.07 1.69
N LYS A 129 7.12 -9.75 2.15
CA LYS A 129 8.34 -9.79 1.32
C LYS A 129 8.54 -11.13 0.63
N LYS A 130 8.25 -12.20 1.35
CA LYS A 130 8.43 -13.56 0.84
C LYS A 130 7.69 -13.78 -0.49
N TYR A 131 6.52 -13.18 -0.65
CA TYR A 131 5.70 -13.34 -1.85
C TYR A 131 6.20 -12.48 -3.01
N PHE A 132 6.97 -11.43 -2.75
CA PHE A 132 7.51 -10.57 -3.80
C PHE A 132 8.82 -11.11 -4.41
N LYS A 133 9.43 -12.10 -3.78
CA LYS A 133 10.70 -12.68 -4.27
C LYS A 133 10.52 -13.70 -5.38
N ASP A 134 9.32 -14.14 -5.62
CA ASP A 134 9.03 -15.14 -6.64
C ASP A 134 8.59 -14.49 -8.00
#